data_e5199fc3e6eeca3c3b85a00ae34814b9
#
_entry.id   e5199fc3e6eeca3c3b85a00ae34814b9
#
_cell.length_a   1.000
_cell.length_b   1.000
_cell.length_c   1.000
_cell.angle_alpha   90.00
_cell.angle_beta   90.00
_cell.angle_gamma   90.00
#
_symmetry.space_group_name_H-M   'P 1'
#
loop_
_entity.id
_entity.type
_entity.pdbx_description
1 polymer ?
#
loop_
_entity_poly.entity_id
_entity_poly.type
_entity_poly.pdbx_seq_one_letter_code
_entity_poly.pdbx_strand_id
1 'polypeptide(L)'
;RERHSIAEVAQRTGIPMSSAAGTITVRCPLPSHSHPDRTPSMRLYLDNDRYYCFGCAARGDVIQWVRDAEGVGVAQAIRVLDSGAPIANAWAGRNAAGHAFLPASGTGPTAQHAELVGQAELPDLDRTPPERVYAALAAAWSYYSWRPLHTRGVAYLTERGIDIGILETHIGRSEVGHTPAKADGLVGALRARGFTDDELVDAGLARRRLGSDPISDFYRQRVLIPVRDNNGLVCGFVGRNVGDVRWPKYKNPPRTHAYDKSVNLYQPLPAPQRRRGRVIVVEGTLDAMAIAVAAIRRGCAHRFCPITQSGRELSASQVESALRLHPGPLLVSFDGDAAGRDSNRRLVTAIQIRGRRAAVVNLPDGADPASWLTRIGPSALDTWDIPAAQSAASVSSDCDPIHLPAL
;
A
#
# COMPACT_ATOMS: atom_id res chain seq x y z
N ARG A 1 -0.05 28.23 -14.80
CA ARG A 1 0.39 26.90 -15.25
C ARG A 1 1.42 27.00 -16.39
N GLU A 2 1.35 27.98 -17.25
CA GLU A 2 2.25 28.14 -18.40
C GLU A 2 3.62 28.80 -18.09
N ARG A 3 3.88 29.24 -16.86
CA ARG A 3 5.09 30.01 -16.50
C ARG A 3 6.20 29.18 -15.86
N HIS A 4 5.91 28.01 -15.29
CA HIS A 4 6.90 27.22 -14.53
C HIS A 4 6.87 25.75 -14.97
N SER A 5 8.03 25.22 -15.32
CA SER A 5 8.16 23.81 -15.66
C SER A 5 8.47 22.95 -14.44
N ILE A 6 8.12 21.67 -14.50
CA ILE A 6 8.47 20.71 -13.43
C ILE A 6 9.98 20.55 -13.30
N ALA A 7 10.74 20.75 -14.39
CA ALA A 7 12.18 20.73 -14.38
C ALA A 7 12.77 21.89 -13.56
N GLU A 8 12.24 23.11 -13.74
CA GLU A 8 12.62 24.29 -12.97
C GLU A 8 12.32 24.09 -11.47
N VAL A 9 11.13 23.62 -11.15
CA VAL A 9 10.72 23.35 -9.75
C VAL A 9 11.63 22.30 -9.10
N ALA A 10 11.99 21.25 -9.82
CA ALA A 10 12.92 20.25 -9.36
C ALA A 10 14.32 20.82 -9.10
N GLN A 11 14.83 21.65 -9.99
CA GLN A 11 16.12 22.36 -9.80
C GLN A 11 16.09 23.26 -8.57
N ARG A 12 15.01 24.01 -8.36
CA ARG A 12 14.83 24.89 -7.20
C ARG A 12 14.70 24.10 -5.89
N THR A 13 14.34 22.82 -5.97
CA THR A 13 14.33 21.88 -4.85
C THR A 13 15.71 21.20 -4.64
N GLY A 14 16.73 21.59 -5.40
CA GLY A 14 18.09 21.04 -5.30
C GLY A 14 18.29 19.70 -6.01
N ILE A 15 17.41 19.32 -6.92
CA ILE A 15 17.58 18.14 -7.76
C ILE A 15 18.36 18.53 -9.01
N PRO A 16 19.55 17.93 -9.27
CA PRO A 16 20.30 18.20 -10.48
C PRO A 16 19.54 17.69 -11.70
N MET A 17 19.27 18.59 -12.65
CA MET A 17 18.58 18.27 -13.89
C MET A 17 19.59 18.27 -15.04
N SER A 18 19.68 17.16 -15.78
CA SER A 18 20.31 17.13 -17.09
C SER A 18 19.29 17.57 -18.15
N SER A 19 19.74 18.14 -19.25
CA SER A 19 18.90 18.59 -20.38
C SER A 19 18.28 17.42 -21.15
N ALA A 20 17.44 16.63 -20.47
CA ALA A 20 16.73 15.51 -21.06
C ALA A 20 15.29 15.93 -21.40
N ALA A 21 14.80 15.51 -22.55
CA ALA A 21 13.38 15.54 -22.90
C ALA A 21 12.69 14.26 -22.40
N GLY A 22 11.38 14.31 -22.16
CA GLY A 22 10.58 13.16 -21.81
C GLY A 22 10.46 12.90 -20.30
N THR A 23 10.81 11.72 -19.82
CA THR A 23 10.63 11.32 -18.43
C THR A 23 11.96 11.03 -17.74
N ILE A 24 12.18 11.61 -16.57
CA ILE A 24 13.35 11.33 -15.72
C ILE A 24 12.93 10.78 -14.37
N THR A 25 13.81 9.97 -13.76
CA THR A 25 13.59 9.44 -12.42
C THR A 25 14.59 10.05 -11.44
N VAL A 26 14.09 10.62 -10.35
CA VAL A 26 14.88 11.34 -9.35
C VAL A 26 14.56 10.81 -7.93
N ARG A 27 15.39 11.16 -6.97
CA ARG A 27 15.07 10.92 -5.55
C ARG A 27 13.97 11.87 -5.11
N CYS A 28 12.99 11.36 -4.36
CA CYS A 28 11.89 12.18 -3.88
C CYS A 28 12.35 13.17 -2.81
N PRO A 29 12.17 14.49 -3.01
CA PRO A 29 12.58 15.50 -2.05
C PRO A 29 11.49 15.84 -1.04
N LEU A 30 10.29 15.25 -1.17
CA LEU A 30 9.10 15.67 -0.44
C LEU A 30 9.07 15.09 0.99
N PRO A 31 8.53 15.82 1.97
CA PRO A 31 8.41 15.36 3.36
C PRO A 31 7.43 14.19 3.54
N SER A 32 6.57 13.93 2.56
CA SER A 32 5.72 12.73 2.52
C SER A 32 6.49 11.42 2.36
N HIS A 33 7.75 11.48 1.96
CA HIS A 33 8.68 10.35 2.08
C HIS A 33 9.11 10.23 3.55
N SER A 34 8.94 9.05 4.15
CA SER A 34 9.26 8.81 5.56
C SER A 34 10.76 8.81 5.86
N HIS A 35 11.61 8.71 4.83
CA HIS A 35 13.08 8.68 4.92
C HIS A 35 13.71 9.16 3.61
N PRO A 36 15.01 9.54 3.61
CA PRO A 36 15.73 9.87 2.37
C PRO A 36 15.63 8.72 1.36
N ASP A 37 15.25 9.06 0.13
CA ASP A 37 15.05 8.10 -0.93
C ASP A 37 16.40 7.47 -1.34
N ARG A 38 16.62 6.20 -0.97
CA ARG A 38 17.88 5.49 -1.28
C ARG A 38 17.97 5.08 -2.74
N THR A 39 16.82 4.75 -3.33
CA THR A 39 16.69 4.39 -4.75
C THR A 39 15.73 5.39 -5.38
N PRO A 40 16.12 6.09 -6.47
CA PRO A 40 15.24 7.07 -7.11
C PRO A 40 13.84 6.50 -7.35
N SER A 41 12.83 7.12 -6.75
CA SER A 41 11.45 6.63 -6.78
C SER A 41 10.45 7.65 -7.33
N MET A 42 10.87 8.89 -7.58
CA MET A 42 10.02 9.93 -8.16
C MET A 42 10.29 10.11 -9.64
N ARG A 43 9.25 10.06 -10.44
CA ARG A 43 9.31 10.39 -11.88
C ARG A 43 8.81 11.79 -12.14
N LEU A 44 9.54 12.49 -12.98
CA LEU A 44 9.18 13.79 -13.53
C LEU A 44 8.85 13.61 -15.00
N TYR A 45 7.67 14.03 -15.40
CA TYR A 45 7.17 13.99 -16.76
C TYR A 45 7.31 15.40 -17.34
N LEU A 46 8.43 15.64 -18.05
CA LEU A 46 8.83 16.99 -18.50
C LEU A 46 7.89 17.55 -19.56
N ASP A 47 7.27 16.69 -20.35
CA ASP A 47 6.41 17.09 -21.47
C ASP A 47 5.04 17.65 -21.00
N ASN A 48 4.62 17.34 -19.76
CA ASN A 48 3.32 17.78 -19.22
C ASN A 48 3.39 18.39 -17.81
N ASP A 49 4.61 18.68 -17.34
CA ASP A 49 4.88 19.32 -16.03
C ASP A 49 4.22 18.59 -14.83
N ARG A 50 4.32 17.26 -14.83
CA ARG A 50 3.78 16.40 -13.79
C ARG A 50 4.87 15.60 -13.10
N TYR A 51 4.58 15.18 -11.85
CA TYR A 51 5.41 14.23 -11.13
C TYR A 51 4.59 13.13 -10.47
N TYR A 52 5.25 12.01 -10.22
CA TYR A 52 4.72 10.91 -9.42
C TYR A 52 5.85 10.20 -8.66
N CYS A 53 5.71 10.07 -7.35
CA CYS A 53 6.62 9.29 -6.52
C CYS A 53 6.07 7.90 -6.24
N PHE A 54 6.79 6.87 -6.65
CA PHE A 54 6.40 5.46 -6.41
C PHE A 54 6.65 5.03 -4.96
N GLY A 55 7.45 5.76 -4.20
CA GLY A 55 7.74 5.50 -2.79
C GLY A 55 6.64 6.01 -1.86
N CYS A 56 6.27 7.29 -1.96
CA CYS A 56 5.29 7.94 -1.08
C CYS A 56 3.94 8.23 -1.75
N ALA A 57 3.78 7.92 -3.04
CA ALA A 57 2.59 8.18 -3.86
C ALA A 57 2.25 9.68 -4.05
N ALA A 58 3.15 10.61 -3.65
CA ALA A 58 3.00 12.03 -3.93
C ALA A 58 2.99 12.26 -5.44
N ARG A 59 2.08 13.13 -5.90
CA ARG A 59 1.90 13.40 -7.34
C ARG A 59 1.23 14.74 -7.56
N GLY A 60 1.40 15.29 -8.75
CA GLY A 60 0.73 16.52 -9.12
C GLY A 60 1.43 17.29 -10.21
N ASP A 61 1.09 18.56 -10.30
CA ASP A 61 1.75 19.57 -11.10
C ASP A 61 2.74 20.41 -10.26
N VAL A 62 3.28 21.45 -10.84
CA VAL A 62 4.23 22.37 -10.18
C VAL A 62 3.64 23.04 -8.92
N ILE A 63 2.36 23.35 -8.92
CA ILE A 63 1.70 23.96 -7.75
C ILE A 63 1.59 22.93 -6.62
N GLN A 64 1.18 21.71 -6.95
CA GLN A 64 1.08 20.63 -5.96
C GLN A 64 2.45 20.27 -5.38
N TRP A 65 3.52 20.29 -6.19
CA TRP A 65 4.87 20.07 -5.69
C TRP A 65 5.24 21.07 -4.59
N VAL A 66 5.05 22.37 -4.84
CA VAL A 66 5.36 23.40 -3.84
C VAL A 66 4.51 23.25 -2.59
N ARG A 67 3.22 22.92 -2.75
CA ARG A 67 2.34 22.64 -1.61
C ARG A 67 2.83 21.48 -0.76
N ASP A 68 3.24 20.39 -1.40
CA ASP A 68 3.73 19.19 -0.71
C ASP A 68 5.10 19.42 -0.07
N ALA A 69 5.97 20.21 -0.70
CA ALA A 69 7.31 20.51 -0.20
C ALA A 69 7.30 21.51 0.98
N GLU A 70 6.47 22.56 0.89
CA GLU A 70 6.45 23.67 1.84
C GLU A 70 5.33 23.57 2.88
N GLY A 71 4.37 22.64 2.70
CA GLY A 71 3.21 22.51 3.58
C GLY A 71 2.22 23.69 3.50
N VAL A 72 2.09 24.34 2.34
CA VAL A 72 1.36 25.58 2.16
C VAL A 72 0.09 25.45 1.30
N GLY A 73 -0.80 26.43 1.38
CA GLY A 73 -1.99 26.52 0.53
C GLY A 73 -1.68 26.98 -0.90
N VAL A 74 -2.64 26.80 -1.84
CA VAL A 74 -2.49 27.10 -3.27
C VAL A 74 -1.99 28.53 -3.52
N ALA A 75 -2.61 29.53 -2.89
CA ALA A 75 -2.24 30.94 -3.11
C ALA A 75 -0.79 31.24 -2.69
N GLN A 76 -0.30 30.60 -1.65
CA GLN A 76 1.09 30.74 -1.20
C GLN A 76 2.05 29.97 -2.09
N ALA A 77 1.68 28.78 -2.54
CA ALA A 77 2.47 28.00 -3.50
C ALA A 77 2.69 28.77 -4.81
N ILE A 78 1.68 29.47 -5.30
CA ILE A 78 1.80 30.35 -6.48
C ILE A 78 2.80 31.49 -6.22
N ARG A 79 2.73 32.14 -5.05
CA ARG A 79 3.70 33.18 -4.69
C ARG A 79 5.14 32.66 -4.62
N VAL A 80 5.35 31.45 -4.09
CA VAL A 80 6.69 30.80 -4.05
C VAL A 80 7.16 30.51 -5.47
N LEU A 81 6.29 30.03 -6.35
CA LEU A 81 6.63 29.82 -7.76
C LEU A 81 7.04 31.15 -8.44
N ASP A 82 6.25 32.19 -8.30
CA ASP A 82 6.49 33.50 -8.94
C ASP A 82 7.72 34.22 -8.37
N SER A 83 8.09 33.97 -7.11
CA SER A 83 9.26 34.60 -6.47
C SER A 83 10.62 34.09 -6.97
N GLY A 84 10.65 32.94 -7.64
CA GLY A 84 11.91 32.29 -8.01
C GLY A 84 12.72 31.72 -6.82
N ALA A 85 12.22 31.80 -5.59
CA ALA A 85 12.93 31.36 -4.39
C ALA A 85 13.22 29.84 -4.40
N PRO A 86 14.28 29.36 -3.70
CA PRO A 86 14.50 27.95 -3.45
C PRO A 86 13.25 27.32 -2.81
N ILE A 87 12.99 26.05 -3.15
CA ILE A 87 11.87 25.27 -2.61
C ILE A 87 12.43 24.25 -1.62
N ALA A 88 11.73 24.03 -0.52
CA ALA A 88 12.18 23.11 0.52
C ALA A 88 12.45 21.70 -0.01
N ASN A 89 13.56 21.13 0.43
CA ASN A 89 13.91 19.74 0.24
C ASN A 89 14.03 19.11 1.64
N ALA A 90 13.12 18.23 1.97
CA ALA A 90 13.05 17.59 3.29
C ALA A 90 14.33 16.83 3.67
N TRP A 91 15.18 16.54 2.69
CA TRP A 91 16.39 15.74 2.83
C TRP A 91 17.67 16.50 2.50
N ALA A 92 17.59 17.82 2.27
CA ALA A 92 18.77 18.66 2.05
C ALA A 92 19.72 18.58 3.27
N GLY A 93 20.98 18.28 3.03
CA GLY A 93 22.03 18.19 4.06
C GLY A 93 22.15 16.82 4.76
N ARG A 94 21.28 15.86 4.52
CA ARG A 94 21.41 14.49 5.07
C ARG A 94 22.17 13.51 4.18
N ASN A 95 22.55 13.91 2.99
CA ASN A 95 23.33 13.14 2.01
C ASN A 95 24.69 13.78 1.71
N ALA A 96 25.34 14.41 2.67
CA ALA A 96 26.68 14.98 2.51
C ALA A 96 27.81 13.91 2.57
N ALA A 97 27.56 12.71 2.06
CA ALA A 97 28.61 11.77 1.66
C ALA A 97 28.61 11.75 0.13
N GLY A 98 29.55 12.51 -0.45
CA GLY A 98 29.69 12.72 -1.87
C GLY A 98 29.76 11.44 -2.68
N HIS A 99 28.68 11.12 -3.34
CA HIS A 99 28.71 10.23 -4.50
C HIS A 99 28.17 10.98 -5.72
N ALA A 100 29.10 11.25 -6.62
CA ALA A 100 28.81 11.72 -7.96
C ALA A 100 27.78 10.81 -8.63
N PHE A 101 26.84 11.42 -9.33
CA PHE A 101 25.89 10.77 -10.21
C PHE A 101 26.64 9.92 -11.24
N LEU A 102 26.64 8.60 -11.08
CA LEU A 102 26.95 7.68 -12.18
C LEU A 102 25.61 7.33 -12.85
N PRO A 103 25.53 7.41 -14.17
CA PRO A 103 24.39 6.87 -14.90
C PRO A 103 24.30 5.38 -14.59
N ALA A 104 23.12 4.90 -14.25
CA ALA A 104 22.87 3.48 -13.93
C ALA A 104 23.10 2.63 -15.17
N SER A 105 24.32 2.14 -15.33
CA SER A 105 24.66 0.97 -16.13
C SER A 105 24.74 -0.21 -15.16
N GLY A 106 23.66 -0.92 -15.02
CA GLY A 106 23.59 -2.11 -14.16
C GLY A 106 22.27 -2.80 -14.36
N THR A 107 22.32 -3.97 -14.95
CA THR A 107 21.27 -4.94 -15.21
C THR A 107 20.48 -5.31 -13.94
N GLY A 108 19.52 -4.47 -13.59
CA GLY A 108 18.40 -4.80 -12.70
C GLY A 108 17.20 -5.26 -13.56
N PRO A 109 16.14 -5.86 -12.99
CA PRO A 109 15.10 -6.51 -13.76
C PRO A 109 14.50 -5.57 -14.80
N THR A 110 14.97 -5.80 -15.99
CA THR A 110 14.64 -5.34 -17.34
C THR A 110 13.94 -3.99 -17.50
N ALA A 111 14.60 -3.10 -18.21
CA ALA A 111 14.10 -1.84 -18.75
C ALA A 111 12.69 -1.94 -19.38
N GLN A 112 12.30 -3.09 -19.93
CA GLN A 112 10.96 -3.37 -20.46
C GLN A 112 9.83 -3.27 -19.42
N HIS A 113 10.11 -3.54 -18.14
CA HIS A 113 9.11 -3.38 -17.09
C HIS A 113 8.92 -1.92 -16.67
N ALA A 114 9.99 -1.14 -16.71
CA ALA A 114 9.96 0.30 -16.47
C ALA A 114 9.24 1.05 -17.59
N GLU A 115 9.44 0.66 -18.85
CA GLU A 115 8.75 1.24 -20.01
C GLU A 115 7.24 0.97 -20.01
N LEU A 116 6.80 -0.23 -19.58
CA LEU A 116 5.38 -0.57 -19.53
C LEU A 116 4.59 0.17 -18.44
N VAL A 117 5.25 0.62 -17.37
CA VAL A 117 4.62 1.38 -16.27
C VAL A 117 4.73 2.89 -16.49
N GLY A 118 5.69 3.34 -17.30
CA GLY A 118 6.09 4.75 -17.43
C GLY A 118 5.17 5.65 -18.23
N GLN A 119 4.12 5.12 -18.87
CA GLN A 119 3.26 5.85 -19.80
C GLN A 119 1.76 5.70 -19.49
N ALA A 120 1.39 5.42 -18.25
CA ALA A 120 -0.01 5.28 -17.88
C ALA A 120 -0.56 6.58 -17.30
N GLU A 121 -1.75 6.97 -17.76
CA GLU A 121 -2.54 8.03 -17.15
C GLU A 121 -2.85 7.67 -15.69
N LEU A 122 -2.75 8.66 -14.80
CA LEU A 122 -3.14 8.50 -13.41
C LEU A 122 -4.64 8.81 -13.24
N PRO A 123 -5.32 8.21 -12.24
CA PRO A 123 -6.68 8.59 -11.90
C PRO A 123 -6.78 10.09 -11.62
N ASP A 124 -7.75 10.73 -12.24
CA ASP A 124 -8.10 12.13 -11.97
C ASP A 124 -9.15 12.17 -10.86
N LEU A 125 -8.84 12.84 -9.74
CA LEU A 125 -9.74 12.89 -8.60
C LEU A 125 -10.89 13.90 -8.79
N ASP A 126 -10.80 14.78 -9.75
CA ASP A 126 -11.81 15.82 -10.00
C ASP A 126 -12.74 15.49 -11.18
N ARG A 127 -12.38 14.50 -12.01
CA ARG A 127 -13.10 14.16 -13.23
C ARG A 127 -14.33 13.30 -12.98
N THR A 128 -14.18 12.26 -12.14
CA THR A 128 -15.25 11.28 -11.88
C THR A 128 -15.79 11.46 -10.47
N PRO A 129 -17.12 11.64 -10.28
CA PRO A 129 -17.74 11.73 -8.97
C PRO A 129 -17.48 10.49 -8.10
N PRO A 130 -17.30 10.63 -6.77
CA PRO A 130 -17.00 9.53 -5.86
C PRO A 130 -17.98 8.34 -5.95
N GLU A 131 -19.27 8.63 -6.08
CA GLU A 131 -20.32 7.61 -6.19
C GLU A 131 -20.15 6.74 -7.45
N ARG A 132 -19.68 7.30 -8.56
CA ARG A 132 -19.40 6.57 -9.80
C ARG A 132 -18.14 5.72 -9.66
N VAL A 133 -17.12 6.21 -8.93
CA VAL A 133 -15.92 5.43 -8.59
C VAL A 133 -16.29 4.21 -7.76
N TYR A 134 -17.11 4.37 -6.70
CA TYR A 134 -17.58 3.26 -5.87
C TYR A 134 -18.46 2.28 -6.66
N ALA A 135 -19.34 2.79 -7.53
CA ALA A 135 -20.17 1.95 -8.40
C ALA A 135 -19.31 1.08 -9.35
N ALA A 136 -18.27 1.67 -9.95
CA ALA A 136 -17.34 0.93 -10.81
C ALA A 136 -16.56 -0.13 -10.02
N LEU A 137 -16.08 0.18 -8.80
CA LEU A 137 -15.39 -0.76 -7.92
C LEU A 137 -16.31 -1.92 -7.49
N ALA A 138 -17.56 -1.65 -7.15
CA ALA A 138 -18.54 -2.68 -6.80
C ALA A 138 -18.84 -3.60 -8.00
N ALA A 139 -19.03 -3.02 -9.19
CA ALA A 139 -19.24 -3.79 -10.42
C ALA A 139 -18.02 -4.63 -10.81
N ALA A 140 -16.80 -4.08 -10.62
CA ALA A 140 -15.56 -4.82 -10.81
C ALA A 140 -15.42 -5.97 -9.81
N TRP A 141 -15.78 -5.74 -8.54
CA TRP A 141 -15.75 -6.81 -7.54
C TRP A 141 -16.71 -7.94 -7.89
N SER A 142 -17.92 -7.63 -8.31
CA SER A 142 -18.87 -8.64 -8.81
C SER A 142 -18.31 -9.44 -9.98
N TYR A 143 -17.58 -8.77 -10.90
CA TYR A 143 -16.94 -9.45 -12.04
C TYR A 143 -15.80 -10.38 -11.61
N TYR A 144 -14.98 -9.99 -10.64
CA TYR A 144 -13.82 -10.76 -10.18
C TYR A 144 -14.18 -11.88 -9.21
N SER A 145 -15.13 -11.67 -8.29
CA SER A 145 -15.50 -12.61 -7.24
C SER A 145 -16.37 -13.75 -7.75
N TRP A 146 -17.12 -13.56 -8.83
CA TRP A 146 -17.97 -14.61 -9.42
C TRP A 146 -17.16 -15.68 -10.17
N ARG A 147 -15.91 -15.41 -10.51
CA ARG A 147 -15.05 -16.34 -11.26
C ARG A 147 -14.36 -17.30 -10.31
N PRO A 148 -14.34 -18.63 -10.64
CA PRO A 148 -13.58 -19.59 -9.85
C PRO A 148 -12.13 -19.14 -9.74
N LEU A 149 -11.57 -19.23 -8.55
CA LEU A 149 -10.16 -18.94 -8.37
C LEU A 149 -9.33 -19.94 -9.19
N HIS A 150 -8.35 -19.44 -9.91
CA HIS A 150 -7.43 -20.25 -10.68
C HIS A 150 -6.73 -21.28 -9.76
N THR A 151 -6.56 -22.55 -10.21
CA THR A 151 -5.96 -23.65 -9.45
C THR A 151 -4.65 -23.26 -8.74
N ARG A 152 -3.78 -22.53 -9.46
CA ARG A 152 -2.52 -22.02 -8.90
C ARG A 152 -2.75 -20.98 -7.77
N GLY A 153 -3.80 -20.19 -7.85
CA GLY A 153 -4.19 -19.25 -6.81
C GLY A 153 -4.70 -19.97 -5.57
N VAL A 154 -5.53 -20.99 -5.74
CA VAL A 154 -6.00 -21.85 -4.62
C VAL A 154 -4.82 -22.52 -3.94
N ALA A 155 -3.96 -23.20 -4.70
CA ALA A 155 -2.78 -23.86 -4.16
C ALA A 155 -1.90 -22.90 -3.35
N TYR A 156 -1.62 -21.72 -3.91
CA TYR A 156 -0.80 -20.70 -3.25
C TYR A 156 -1.39 -20.22 -1.92
N LEU A 157 -2.71 -19.99 -1.85
CA LEU A 157 -3.36 -19.56 -0.62
C LEU A 157 -3.43 -20.71 0.41
N THR A 158 -3.66 -21.94 -0.05
CA THR A 158 -3.64 -23.12 0.80
C THR A 158 -2.26 -23.35 1.43
N GLU A 159 -1.17 -23.20 0.64
CA GLU A 159 0.22 -23.28 1.13
C GLU A 159 0.52 -22.23 2.19
N ARG A 160 -0.20 -21.10 2.17
CA ARG A 160 -0.13 -20.03 3.16
C ARG A 160 -1.08 -20.21 4.34
N GLY A 161 -1.74 -21.36 4.46
CA GLY A 161 -2.70 -21.65 5.51
C GLY A 161 -4.03 -20.92 5.39
N ILE A 162 -4.29 -20.27 4.23
CA ILE A 162 -5.49 -19.48 3.97
C ILE A 162 -6.52 -20.36 3.27
N ASP A 163 -7.50 -20.84 4.06
CA ASP A 163 -8.68 -21.49 3.55
C ASP A 163 -9.77 -20.45 3.29
N ILE A 164 -9.99 -20.16 2.02
CA ILE A 164 -10.94 -19.13 1.58
C ILE A 164 -12.36 -19.52 1.95
N GLY A 165 -12.72 -20.79 1.81
CA GLY A 165 -14.07 -21.27 2.13
C GLY A 165 -14.44 -21.01 3.60
N ILE A 166 -13.49 -21.22 4.50
CA ILE A 166 -13.68 -20.90 5.93
C ILE A 166 -13.87 -19.40 6.14
N LEU A 167 -13.02 -18.58 5.52
CA LEU A 167 -13.11 -17.13 5.66
C LEU A 167 -14.43 -16.59 5.12
N GLU A 168 -14.79 -16.94 3.88
CA GLU A 168 -15.98 -16.45 3.19
C GLU A 168 -17.28 -16.93 3.85
N THR A 169 -17.31 -18.19 4.31
CA THR A 169 -18.45 -18.74 5.10
C THR A 169 -18.66 -17.96 6.39
N HIS A 170 -17.57 -17.65 7.10
CA HIS A 170 -17.64 -16.92 8.37
C HIS A 170 -18.12 -15.47 8.22
N ILE A 171 -17.72 -14.79 7.16
CA ILE A 171 -18.07 -13.38 6.93
C ILE A 171 -19.28 -13.19 6.01
N GLY A 172 -19.77 -14.25 5.38
CA GLY A 172 -20.96 -14.24 4.52
C GLY A 172 -20.78 -13.53 3.18
N ARG A 173 -19.55 -13.40 2.70
CA ARG A 173 -19.24 -12.76 1.40
C ARG A 173 -17.88 -13.17 0.86
N SER A 174 -17.68 -13.02 -0.45
CA SER A 174 -16.38 -13.27 -1.08
C SER A 174 -15.32 -12.25 -0.66
N GLU A 175 -14.12 -12.76 -0.36
CA GLU A 175 -12.94 -11.97 0.01
C GLU A 175 -11.74 -12.24 -0.91
N VAL A 176 -11.90 -13.10 -1.90
CA VAL A 176 -10.88 -13.37 -2.90
C VAL A 176 -11.51 -13.44 -4.29
N GLY A 177 -10.90 -12.78 -5.24
CA GLY A 177 -11.28 -12.80 -6.66
C GLY A 177 -10.10 -13.14 -7.56
N HIS A 178 -10.38 -13.29 -8.85
CA HIS A 178 -9.37 -13.63 -9.85
C HIS A 178 -9.47 -12.73 -11.08
N THR A 179 -8.31 -12.31 -11.59
CA THR A 179 -8.22 -11.54 -12.82
C THR A 179 -7.86 -12.45 -14.00
N PRO A 180 -8.59 -12.34 -15.12
CA PRO A 180 -8.27 -13.11 -16.33
C PRO A 180 -6.92 -12.68 -16.93
N ALA A 181 -6.41 -13.53 -17.83
CA ALA A 181 -5.20 -13.24 -18.59
C ALA A 181 -5.40 -12.15 -19.66
N LYS A 182 -6.63 -12.01 -20.18
CA LYS A 182 -6.98 -11.00 -21.19
C LYS A 182 -6.72 -9.59 -20.67
N ALA A 183 -6.27 -8.71 -21.57
CA ALA A 183 -5.88 -7.35 -21.24
C ALA A 183 -7.06 -6.38 -21.06
N ASP A 184 -8.25 -6.75 -21.49
CA ASP A 184 -9.45 -5.90 -21.60
C ASP A 184 -10.74 -6.58 -21.13
N GLY A 185 -10.62 -7.69 -20.41
CA GLY A 185 -11.78 -8.48 -20.02
C GLY A 185 -12.70 -7.75 -19.03
N LEU A 186 -12.16 -7.04 -18.05
CA LEU A 186 -12.94 -6.19 -17.15
C LEU A 186 -13.46 -4.94 -17.87
N VAL A 187 -12.59 -4.25 -18.60
CA VAL A 187 -12.95 -3.03 -19.33
C VAL A 187 -14.15 -3.30 -20.25
N GLY A 188 -14.10 -4.37 -21.04
CA GLY A 188 -15.22 -4.74 -21.92
C GLY A 188 -16.51 -5.02 -21.14
N ALA A 189 -16.42 -5.75 -20.03
CA ALA A 189 -17.57 -6.07 -19.20
C ALA A 189 -18.21 -4.85 -18.53
N LEU A 190 -17.39 -3.88 -18.10
CA LEU A 190 -17.90 -2.68 -17.44
C LEU A 190 -18.40 -1.61 -18.42
N ARG A 191 -17.79 -1.50 -19.60
CA ARG A 191 -18.36 -0.70 -20.71
C ARG A 191 -19.78 -1.17 -21.09
N ALA A 192 -19.99 -2.48 -21.14
CA ALA A 192 -21.31 -3.06 -21.39
C ALA A 192 -22.35 -2.75 -20.29
N ARG A 193 -21.88 -2.34 -19.10
CA ARG A 193 -22.71 -1.85 -17.98
C ARG A 193 -22.83 -0.33 -17.93
N GLY A 194 -22.35 0.39 -18.94
CA GLY A 194 -22.47 1.85 -19.05
C GLY A 194 -21.42 2.65 -18.28
N PHE A 195 -20.27 2.05 -17.95
CA PHE A 195 -19.14 2.79 -17.43
C PHE A 195 -18.28 3.34 -18.56
N THR A 196 -17.86 4.60 -18.43
CA THR A 196 -16.94 5.25 -19.36
C THR A 196 -15.50 4.85 -19.09
N ASP A 197 -14.63 5.05 -20.07
CA ASP A 197 -13.20 4.80 -19.93
C ASP A 197 -12.57 5.64 -18.82
N ASP A 198 -12.97 6.89 -18.70
CA ASP A 198 -12.49 7.80 -17.67
C ASP A 198 -12.90 7.33 -16.28
N GLU A 199 -14.14 6.92 -16.08
CA GLU A 199 -14.59 6.34 -14.79
C GLU A 199 -13.78 5.10 -14.41
N LEU A 200 -13.43 4.24 -15.37
CA LEU A 200 -12.63 3.05 -15.12
C LEU A 200 -11.16 3.38 -14.78
N VAL A 201 -10.59 4.40 -15.41
CA VAL A 201 -9.24 4.88 -15.11
C VAL A 201 -9.23 5.55 -13.74
N ASP A 202 -10.20 6.41 -13.43
CA ASP A 202 -10.30 7.15 -12.17
C ASP A 202 -10.62 6.24 -10.97
N ALA A 203 -11.33 5.13 -11.22
CA ALA A 203 -11.53 4.07 -10.23
C ALA A 203 -10.27 3.18 -10.03
N GLY A 204 -9.20 3.37 -10.80
CA GLY A 204 -8.00 2.55 -10.73
C GLY A 204 -8.18 1.11 -11.25
N LEU A 205 -9.20 0.88 -12.06
CA LEU A 205 -9.56 -0.42 -12.64
C LEU A 205 -8.93 -0.64 -14.02
N ALA A 206 -8.68 0.44 -14.72
CA ALA A 206 -8.03 0.44 -16.02
C ALA A 206 -6.84 1.40 -16.05
N ARG A 207 -6.06 1.29 -17.10
CA ARG A 207 -4.96 2.22 -17.40
C ARG A 207 -5.05 2.63 -18.86
N ARG A 208 -4.85 3.92 -19.12
CA ARG A 208 -4.63 4.49 -20.43
C ARG A 208 -3.14 4.75 -20.58
N ARG A 209 -2.54 4.36 -21.68
CA ARG A 209 -1.19 4.82 -22.02
C ARG A 209 -1.29 6.27 -22.49
N LEU A 210 -0.35 7.11 -22.09
CA LEU A 210 -0.27 8.48 -22.60
C LEU A 210 -0.13 8.45 -24.13
N GLY A 211 -1.03 9.16 -24.81
CA GLY A 211 -1.05 9.23 -26.27
C GLY A 211 -1.63 8.01 -27.00
N SER A 212 -2.31 7.08 -26.32
CA SER A 212 -2.95 5.94 -26.96
C SER A 212 -4.33 5.60 -26.41
N ASP A 213 -5.27 5.33 -27.29
CA ASP A 213 -6.46 4.50 -27.05
C ASP A 213 -6.20 3.11 -27.68
N PRO A 214 -6.63 2.01 -27.06
CA PRO A 214 -7.61 1.84 -26.01
C PRO A 214 -7.00 1.70 -24.60
N ILE A 215 -7.86 1.82 -23.58
CA ILE A 215 -7.53 1.47 -22.19
C ILE A 215 -7.40 -0.04 -22.01
N SER A 216 -6.70 -0.47 -20.97
CA SER A 216 -6.53 -1.88 -20.63
C SER A 216 -6.71 -2.13 -19.13
N ASP A 217 -7.10 -3.37 -18.76
CA ASP A 217 -7.27 -3.77 -17.36
C ASP A 217 -6.03 -3.45 -16.52
N PHE A 218 -6.24 -2.84 -15.36
CA PHE A 218 -5.16 -2.52 -14.42
C PHE A 218 -4.58 -3.79 -13.80
N TYR A 219 -5.44 -4.74 -13.40
CA TYR A 219 -5.02 -6.02 -12.82
C TYR A 219 -5.12 -7.14 -13.84
N ARG A 220 -4.08 -7.95 -13.96
CA ARG A 220 -4.03 -9.11 -14.85
C ARG A 220 -3.28 -10.26 -14.20
N GLN A 221 -3.78 -11.49 -14.36
CA GLN A 221 -3.17 -12.73 -13.85
C GLN A 221 -2.83 -12.66 -12.35
N ARG A 222 -3.78 -12.18 -11.54
CA ARG A 222 -3.57 -12.01 -10.10
C ARG A 222 -4.73 -12.57 -9.31
N VAL A 223 -4.42 -13.08 -8.14
CA VAL A 223 -5.39 -13.18 -7.06
C VAL A 223 -5.66 -11.76 -6.57
N LEU A 224 -6.92 -11.37 -6.49
CA LEU A 224 -7.36 -10.07 -5.99
C LEU A 224 -7.98 -10.20 -4.60
N ILE A 225 -7.60 -9.27 -3.74
CA ILE A 225 -8.11 -9.14 -2.38
C ILE A 225 -8.74 -7.75 -2.29
N PRO A 226 -10.05 -7.63 -1.97
CA PRO A 226 -10.71 -6.34 -1.87
C PRO A 226 -10.25 -5.60 -0.62
N VAL A 227 -9.88 -4.34 -0.78
CA VAL A 227 -9.74 -3.40 0.33
C VAL A 227 -11.08 -2.70 0.53
N ARG A 228 -11.51 -2.61 1.78
CA ARG A 228 -12.79 -1.98 2.11
C ARG A 228 -12.57 -0.77 3.00
N ASP A 229 -13.39 0.24 2.80
CA ASP A 229 -13.44 1.41 3.64
C ASP A 229 -14.13 1.11 5.00
N ASN A 230 -14.28 2.13 5.82
CA ASN A 230 -14.92 2.00 7.13
C ASN A 230 -16.42 1.66 7.07
N ASN A 231 -17.07 1.86 5.93
CA ASN A 231 -18.47 1.50 5.66
C ASN A 231 -18.60 0.08 5.10
N GLY A 232 -17.48 -0.60 4.84
CA GLY A 232 -17.45 -1.94 4.25
C GLY A 232 -17.53 -1.94 2.72
N LEU A 233 -17.56 -0.78 2.07
CA LEU A 233 -17.57 -0.66 0.62
C LEU A 233 -16.18 -0.97 0.05
N VAL A 234 -16.14 -1.63 -1.10
CA VAL A 234 -14.87 -1.90 -1.80
C VAL A 234 -14.30 -0.57 -2.29
N CYS A 235 -13.13 -0.21 -1.80
CA CYS A 235 -12.43 1.02 -2.18
C CYS A 235 -11.20 0.78 -3.07
N GLY A 236 -10.79 -0.48 -3.25
CA GLY A 236 -9.67 -0.85 -4.11
C GLY A 236 -9.34 -2.34 -4.01
N PHE A 237 -8.30 -2.78 -4.71
CA PHE A 237 -7.88 -4.18 -4.71
C PHE A 237 -6.37 -4.31 -4.54
N VAL A 238 -5.94 -5.24 -3.69
CA VAL A 238 -4.55 -5.70 -3.65
C VAL A 238 -4.43 -6.92 -4.57
N GLY A 239 -3.59 -6.80 -5.59
CA GLY A 239 -3.36 -7.88 -6.56
C GLY A 239 -2.10 -8.68 -6.24
N ARG A 240 -2.23 -9.95 -5.84
CA ARG A 240 -1.12 -10.87 -5.61
C ARG A 240 -0.79 -11.65 -6.88
N ASN A 241 0.45 -11.57 -7.32
CA ASN A 241 0.98 -12.43 -8.38
C ASN A 241 1.29 -13.82 -7.82
N VAL A 242 0.76 -14.86 -8.45
CA VAL A 242 0.92 -16.26 -8.03
C VAL A 242 1.60 -17.13 -9.08
N GLY A 243 2.15 -16.56 -10.12
CA GLY A 243 2.65 -17.39 -11.22
C GLY A 243 3.88 -16.91 -11.97
N ASP A 244 4.01 -15.64 -12.26
CA ASP A 244 5.09 -15.15 -13.12
C ASP A 244 6.03 -14.22 -12.34
N VAL A 245 7.25 -14.71 -12.10
CA VAL A 245 8.28 -13.95 -11.34
C VAL A 245 8.72 -12.66 -12.02
N ARG A 246 8.43 -12.48 -13.31
CA ARG A 246 8.72 -11.23 -14.05
C ARG A 246 7.82 -10.06 -13.61
N TRP A 247 6.69 -10.34 -12.96
CA TRP A 247 5.76 -9.32 -12.50
C TRP A 247 5.91 -9.03 -11.00
N PRO A 248 5.71 -7.79 -10.55
CA PRO A 248 5.79 -7.46 -9.13
C PRO A 248 4.92 -8.39 -8.27
N LYS A 249 5.48 -8.83 -7.13
CA LYS A 249 4.82 -9.71 -6.16
C LYS A 249 3.43 -9.18 -5.77
N TYR A 250 3.33 -7.90 -5.46
CA TYR A 250 2.09 -7.20 -5.15
C TYR A 250 1.84 -6.05 -6.11
N LYS A 251 0.58 -5.77 -6.39
CA LYS A 251 0.10 -4.60 -7.10
C LYS A 251 -1.02 -3.96 -6.28
N ASN A 252 -0.70 -2.84 -5.66
CA ASN A 252 -1.63 -2.07 -4.86
C ASN A 252 -2.51 -1.19 -5.75
N PRO A 253 -3.70 -0.75 -5.27
CA PRO A 253 -4.52 0.21 -5.98
C PRO A 253 -3.76 1.54 -6.14
N PRO A 254 -3.98 2.27 -7.23
CA PRO A 254 -3.56 3.67 -7.30
C PRO A 254 -4.41 4.51 -6.34
N ARG A 255 -3.98 5.73 -6.04
CA ARG A 255 -4.81 6.68 -5.32
C ARG A 255 -6.00 7.08 -6.18
N THR A 256 -7.21 7.01 -5.60
CA THR A 256 -8.49 7.36 -6.23
C THR A 256 -9.34 8.13 -5.22
N HIS A 257 -10.54 8.56 -5.58
CA HIS A 257 -11.50 9.07 -4.60
C HIS A 257 -11.84 8.06 -3.49
N ALA A 258 -11.88 6.77 -3.83
CA ALA A 258 -12.23 5.71 -2.89
C ALA A 258 -11.02 5.23 -2.06
N TYR A 259 -9.80 5.30 -2.61
CA TYR A 259 -8.61 4.69 -2.02
C TYR A 259 -7.45 5.67 -1.89
N ASP A 260 -6.95 5.81 -0.67
CA ASP A 260 -5.67 6.44 -0.38
C ASP A 260 -4.82 5.51 0.48
N LYS A 261 -3.67 5.08 -0.06
CA LYS A 261 -2.76 4.17 0.63
C LYS A 261 -2.29 4.70 1.98
N SER A 262 -2.26 6.02 2.16
CA SER A 262 -1.85 6.65 3.42
C SER A 262 -2.93 6.63 4.51
N VAL A 263 -4.16 6.24 4.18
CA VAL A 263 -5.32 6.24 5.08
C VAL A 263 -5.91 4.85 5.26
N ASN A 264 -6.08 4.12 4.15
CA ASN A 264 -6.76 2.84 4.17
C ASN A 264 -5.90 1.73 4.77
N LEU A 265 -6.53 0.92 5.61
CA LEU A 265 -5.99 -0.31 6.17
C LEU A 265 -6.76 -1.50 5.60
N TYR A 266 -6.05 -2.57 5.27
CA TYR A 266 -6.69 -3.84 4.97
C TYR A 266 -7.09 -4.56 6.26
N GLN A 267 -8.30 -5.09 6.30
CA GLN A 267 -8.88 -5.78 7.45
C GLN A 267 -9.74 -6.94 6.95
N PRO A 268 -9.32 -8.20 7.18
CA PRO A 268 -10.05 -9.37 6.65
C PRO A 268 -11.37 -9.66 7.39
N LEU A 269 -11.54 -9.16 8.61
CA LEU A 269 -12.75 -9.41 9.40
C LEU A 269 -13.71 -8.20 9.38
N PRO A 270 -15.04 -8.42 9.45
CA PRO A 270 -16.04 -7.36 9.49
C PRO A 270 -15.92 -6.45 10.72
N ALA A 271 -16.43 -5.22 10.61
CA ALA A 271 -16.36 -4.22 11.65
C ALA A 271 -16.85 -4.67 13.06
N PRO A 272 -17.97 -5.40 13.22
CA PRO A 272 -18.43 -5.85 14.53
C PRO A 272 -17.45 -6.78 15.22
N GLN A 273 -16.76 -7.65 14.46
CA GLN A 273 -15.79 -8.60 14.99
C GLN A 273 -14.47 -7.91 15.35
N ARG A 274 -13.98 -7.01 14.48
CA ARG A 274 -12.72 -6.29 14.70
C ARG A 274 -12.76 -5.33 15.90
N ARG A 275 -13.92 -4.72 16.22
CA ARG A 275 -14.05 -3.80 17.37
C ARG A 275 -13.84 -4.45 18.73
N ARG A 276 -14.02 -5.75 18.84
CA ARG A 276 -13.84 -6.53 20.08
C ARG A 276 -12.48 -7.22 20.15
N GLY A 277 -11.81 -7.35 18.99
CA GLY A 277 -10.57 -8.09 18.89
C GLY A 277 -9.34 -7.22 19.12
N ARG A 278 -8.30 -7.83 19.71
CA ARG A 278 -6.98 -7.22 19.85
C ARG A 278 -6.39 -6.91 18.46
N VAL A 279 -5.97 -5.68 18.27
CA VAL A 279 -5.38 -5.25 17.01
C VAL A 279 -3.98 -5.85 16.85
N ILE A 280 -3.76 -6.56 15.75
CA ILE A 280 -2.48 -7.14 15.37
C ILE A 280 -2.08 -6.51 14.04
N VAL A 281 -1.03 -5.71 14.04
CA VAL A 281 -0.48 -5.09 12.84
C VAL A 281 0.56 -6.01 12.24
N VAL A 282 0.33 -6.44 10.99
CA VAL A 282 1.24 -7.29 10.22
C VAL A 282 1.66 -6.62 8.92
N GLU A 283 2.72 -7.13 8.26
CA GLU A 283 3.25 -6.51 7.04
C GLU A 283 2.34 -6.75 5.82
N GLY A 284 1.87 -7.97 5.64
CA GLY A 284 1.22 -8.43 4.42
C GLY A 284 -0.28 -8.69 4.56
N THR A 285 -1.01 -8.50 3.46
CA THR A 285 -2.45 -8.81 3.36
C THR A 285 -2.72 -10.30 3.63
N LEU A 286 -1.85 -11.19 3.15
CA LEU A 286 -2.01 -12.63 3.36
C LEU A 286 -1.74 -13.04 4.80
N ASP A 287 -0.85 -12.34 5.50
CA ASP A 287 -0.57 -12.60 6.92
C ASP A 287 -1.78 -12.26 7.78
N ALA A 288 -2.42 -11.12 7.50
CA ALA A 288 -3.67 -10.75 8.14
C ALA A 288 -4.79 -11.77 7.86
N MET A 289 -4.90 -12.27 6.63
CA MET A 289 -5.87 -13.32 6.28
C MET A 289 -5.58 -14.63 6.99
N ALA A 290 -4.30 -15.06 7.06
CA ALA A 290 -3.91 -16.30 7.71
C ALA A 290 -4.27 -16.28 9.21
N ILE A 291 -3.99 -15.18 9.91
CA ILE A 291 -4.40 -14.99 11.32
C ILE A 291 -5.94 -15.06 11.46
N ALA A 292 -6.67 -14.40 10.56
CA ALA A 292 -8.13 -14.43 10.58
C ALA A 292 -8.68 -15.85 10.40
N VAL A 293 -8.18 -16.58 9.39
CA VAL A 293 -8.60 -17.97 9.12
C VAL A 293 -8.28 -18.90 10.30
N ALA A 294 -7.09 -18.79 10.88
CA ALA A 294 -6.71 -19.58 12.04
C ALA A 294 -7.61 -19.28 13.26
N ALA A 295 -7.94 -18.01 13.48
CA ALA A 295 -8.84 -17.59 14.56
C ALA A 295 -10.28 -18.08 14.35
N ILE A 296 -10.75 -18.10 13.11
CA ILE A 296 -12.07 -18.67 12.77
C ILE A 296 -12.08 -20.18 13.04
N ARG A 297 -11.07 -20.91 12.59
CA ARG A 297 -10.94 -22.37 12.84
C ARG A 297 -10.96 -22.72 14.32
N ARG A 298 -10.39 -21.87 15.17
CA ARG A 298 -10.40 -22.06 16.64
C ARG A 298 -11.67 -21.49 17.31
N GLY A 299 -12.64 -20.97 16.58
CA GLY A 299 -13.86 -20.35 17.15
C GLY A 299 -13.58 -19.05 17.94
N CYS A 300 -12.42 -18.44 17.76
CA CYS A 300 -11.98 -17.26 18.54
C CYS A 300 -11.75 -16.00 17.69
N ALA A 301 -12.35 -15.91 16.50
CA ALA A 301 -12.20 -14.77 15.58
C ALA A 301 -12.50 -13.41 16.25
N HIS A 302 -13.43 -13.36 17.21
CA HIS A 302 -13.78 -12.16 17.97
C HIS A 302 -12.63 -11.61 18.85
N ARG A 303 -11.61 -12.43 19.14
CA ARG A 303 -10.45 -12.05 19.98
C ARG A 303 -9.36 -11.33 19.21
N PHE A 304 -9.38 -11.39 17.87
CA PHE A 304 -8.31 -10.91 17.01
C PHE A 304 -8.81 -9.94 15.95
N CYS A 305 -8.05 -8.88 15.72
CA CYS A 305 -8.29 -7.90 14.67
C CYS A 305 -6.98 -7.71 13.86
N PRO A 306 -6.62 -8.68 13.00
CA PRO A 306 -5.44 -8.53 12.16
C PRO A 306 -5.67 -7.43 11.13
N ILE A 307 -4.68 -6.56 10.98
CA ILE A 307 -4.70 -5.44 10.02
C ILE A 307 -3.35 -5.28 9.34
N THR A 308 -3.36 -4.70 8.15
CA THR A 308 -2.13 -4.27 7.47
C THR A 308 -2.36 -3.03 6.62
N GLN A 309 -1.30 -2.27 6.42
CA GLN A 309 -1.25 -1.13 5.49
C GLN A 309 -0.92 -1.53 4.05
N SER A 310 -0.71 -2.82 3.77
CA SER A 310 -0.26 -3.31 2.46
C SER A 310 1.03 -2.64 1.96
N GLY A 311 1.98 -2.41 2.87
CA GLY A 311 3.27 -1.77 2.61
C GLY A 311 4.20 -1.88 3.82
N ARG A 312 5.40 -1.29 3.74
CA ARG A 312 6.44 -1.43 4.77
C ARG A 312 6.21 -0.61 6.05
N GLU A 313 5.50 0.50 5.97
CA GLU A 313 5.32 1.41 7.11
C GLU A 313 3.89 1.97 7.15
N LEU A 314 3.35 2.13 8.36
CA LEU A 314 2.10 2.85 8.55
C LEU A 314 2.35 4.35 8.48
N SER A 315 1.49 5.06 7.77
CA SER A 315 1.43 6.52 7.85
C SER A 315 0.88 6.96 9.21
N ALA A 316 1.06 8.24 9.55
CA ALA A 316 0.46 8.81 10.75
C ALA A 316 -1.06 8.59 10.81
N SER A 317 -1.76 8.79 9.69
CA SER A 317 -3.21 8.58 9.57
C SER A 317 -3.61 7.11 9.76
N GLN A 318 -2.80 6.17 9.28
CA GLN A 318 -3.04 4.74 9.47
C GLN A 318 -2.80 4.32 10.93
N VAL A 319 -1.78 4.88 11.59
CA VAL A 319 -1.57 4.67 13.03
C VAL A 319 -2.78 5.15 13.81
N GLU A 320 -3.29 6.35 13.54
CA GLU A 320 -4.51 6.85 14.16
C GLU A 320 -5.74 5.96 13.91
N SER A 321 -5.86 5.44 12.68
CA SER A 321 -6.94 4.51 12.33
C SER A 321 -6.83 3.19 13.10
N ALA A 322 -5.64 2.62 13.22
CA ALA A 322 -5.39 1.41 14.01
C ALA A 322 -5.70 1.63 15.50
N LEU A 323 -5.32 2.79 16.06
CA LEU A 323 -5.58 3.13 17.46
C LEU A 323 -7.07 3.28 17.79
N ARG A 324 -7.90 3.67 16.80
CA ARG A 324 -9.36 3.76 16.97
C ARG A 324 -10.07 2.40 16.99
N LEU A 325 -9.44 1.36 16.50
CA LEU A 325 -10.05 0.02 16.42
C LEU A 325 -10.21 -0.65 17.78
N HIS A 326 -9.31 -0.39 18.73
CA HIS A 326 -9.34 -0.98 20.05
C HIS A 326 -8.67 -0.07 21.10
N PRO A 327 -9.24 0.08 22.30
CA PRO A 327 -8.68 0.93 23.36
C PRO A 327 -7.43 0.35 24.04
N GLY A 328 -7.20 -0.95 23.94
CA GLY A 328 -6.07 -1.64 24.55
C GLY A 328 -4.75 -1.48 23.77
N PRO A 329 -3.69 -2.18 24.23
CA PRO A 329 -2.43 -2.22 23.53
C PRO A 329 -2.56 -2.85 22.14
N LEU A 330 -1.78 -2.34 21.18
CA LEU A 330 -1.64 -2.94 19.86
C LEU A 330 -0.50 -3.97 19.88
N LEU A 331 -0.68 -5.06 19.17
CA LEU A 331 0.40 -6.00 18.86
C LEU A 331 0.99 -5.65 17.50
N VAL A 332 2.30 -5.64 17.40
CA VAL A 332 3.04 -5.43 16.17
C VAL A 332 3.83 -6.68 15.85
N SER A 333 3.59 -7.30 14.71
CA SER A 333 4.17 -8.59 14.34
C SER A 333 4.50 -8.60 12.84
N PHE A 334 5.62 -7.99 12.47
CA PHE A 334 6.15 -8.05 11.12
C PHE A 334 7.06 -9.26 10.93
N ASP A 335 7.55 -9.44 9.71
CA ASP A 335 8.37 -10.60 9.35
C ASP A 335 9.60 -10.72 10.26
N GLY A 336 10.01 -11.95 10.53
CA GLY A 336 11.14 -12.29 11.40
C GLY A 336 12.51 -12.06 10.76
N ASP A 337 12.65 -11.00 9.95
CA ASP A 337 13.92 -10.58 9.37
C ASP A 337 14.39 -9.23 9.96
N ALA A 338 15.57 -8.76 9.55
CA ALA A 338 16.12 -7.51 10.04
C ALA A 338 15.25 -6.30 9.70
N ALA A 339 14.61 -6.30 8.52
CA ALA A 339 13.76 -5.22 8.05
C ALA A 339 12.43 -5.18 8.83
N GLY A 340 11.82 -6.34 9.08
CA GLY A 340 10.61 -6.46 9.89
C GLY A 340 10.84 -6.06 11.35
N ARG A 341 11.98 -6.48 11.95
CA ARG A 341 12.36 -6.04 13.30
C ARG A 341 12.55 -4.53 13.41
N ASP A 342 13.15 -3.90 12.39
CA ASP A 342 13.30 -2.45 12.36
C ASP A 342 11.95 -1.74 12.20
N SER A 343 11.07 -2.25 11.35
CA SER A 343 9.71 -1.75 11.18
C SER A 343 8.87 -1.90 12.45
N ASN A 344 9.02 -3.02 13.19
CA ASN A 344 8.40 -3.21 14.50
C ASN A 344 8.78 -2.08 15.46
N ARG A 345 10.09 -1.79 15.60
CA ARG A 345 10.57 -0.71 16.49
C ARG A 345 10.00 0.65 16.11
N ARG A 346 10.03 1.00 14.80
CA ARG A 346 9.49 2.28 14.33
C ARG A 346 8.00 2.43 14.62
N LEU A 347 7.22 1.39 14.37
CA LEU A 347 5.78 1.44 14.62
C LEU A 347 5.44 1.54 16.10
N VAL A 348 6.13 0.77 16.95
CA VAL A 348 5.96 0.87 18.41
C VAL A 348 6.25 2.28 18.90
N THR A 349 7.36 2.88 18.47
CA THR A 349 7.70 4.27 18.80
C THR A 349 6.61 5.24 18.35
N ALA A 350 6.09 5.08 17.13
CA ALA A 350 5.02 5.93 16.62
C ALA A 350 3.71 5.82 17.42
N ILE A 351 3.40 4.62 17.96
CA ILE A 351 2.26 4.38 18.84
C ILE A 351 2.47 5.00 20.22
N GLN A 352 3.68 4.85 20.79
CA GLN A 352 4.05 5.36 22.11
C GLN A 352 4.05 6.89 22.18
N ILE A 353 4.54 7.58 21.13
CA ILE A 353 4.48 9.05 21.02
C ILE A 353 3.02 9.56 21.11
N ARG A 354 2.05 8.74 20.74
CA ARG A 354 0.61 9.05 20.85
C ARG A 354 -0.01 8.67 22.19
N GLY A 355 0.80 8.38 23.20
CA GLY A 355 0.34 8.00 24.53
C GLY A 355 -0.33 6.63 24.60
N ARG A 356 -0.12 5.76 23.59
CA ARG A 356 -0.72 4.43 23.53
C ARG A 356 0.34 3.34 23.69
N ARG A 357 -0.07 2.21 24.27
CA ARG A 357 0.81 1.05 24.45
C ARG A 357 0.81 0.15 23.22
N ALA A 358 1.98 -0.41 22.91
CA ALA A 358 2.15 -1.45 21.91
C ALA A 358 3.12 -2.51 22.43
N ALA A 359 2.96 -3.74 22.01
CA ALA A 359 3.89 -4.83 22.26
C ALA A 359 4.35 -5.43 20.92
N VAL A 360 5.64 -5.76 20.85
CA VAL A 360 6.20 -6.48 19.70
C VAL A 360 6.03 -7.97 19.94
N VAL A 361 5.55 -8.66 18.92
CA VAL A 361 5.56 -10.12 18.85
C VAL A 361 6.60 -10.51 17.79
N ASN A 362 7.78 -10.94 18.25
CA ASN A 362 8.83 -11.38 17.36
C ASN A 362 8.55 -12.81 16.88
N LEU A 363 8.60 -12.98 15.58
CA LEU A 363 8.60 -14.29 14.95
C LEU A 363 10.04 -14.80 14.80
N PRO A 364 10.25 -16.13 14.74
CA PRO A 364 11.55 -16.72 14.45
C PRO A 364 12.13 -16.21 13.13
N ASP A 365 13.44 -16.25 13.01
CA ASP A 365 14.15 -15.78 11.81
C ASP A 365 13.62 -16.43 10.54
N GLY A 366 13.33 -15.58 9.54
CA GLY A 366 12.79 -15.99 8.26
C GLY A 366 11.32 -16.40 8.24
N ALA A 367 10.61 -16.33 9.36
CA ALA A 367 9.17 -16.58 9.40
C ALA A 367 8.36 -15.29 9.17
N ASP A 368 7.27 -15.39 8.41
CA ASP A 368 6.16 -14.45 8.40
C ASP A 368 4.96 -15.05 9.17
N PRO A 369 3.94 -14.27 9.56
CA PRO A 369 2.78 -14.79 10.28
C PRO A 369 2.08 -15.96 9.61
N ALA A 370 1.92 -15.94 8.28
CA ALA A 370 1.28 -17.00 7.52
C ALA A 370 2.10 -18.29 7.56
N SER A 371 3.41 -18.21 7.33
CA SER A 371 4.33 -19.37 7.38
C SER A 371 4.43 -19.94 8.81
N TRP A 372 4.41 -19.09 9.84
CA TRP A 372 4.41 -19.50 11.23
C TRP A 372 3.16 -20.32 11.57
N LEU A 373 1.97 -19.82 11.20
CA LEU A 373 0.69 -20.52 11.38
C LEU A 373 0.65 -21.85 10.60
N THR A 374 1.21 -21.89 9.39
CA THR A 374 1.25 -23.12 8.59
C THR A 374 2.18 -24.15 9.21
N ARG A 375 3.32 -23.74 9.75
CA ARG A 375 4.34 -24.63 10.33
C ARG A 375 3.91 -25.22 11.69
N ILE A 376 3.36 -24.39 12.56
CA ILE A 376 3.00 -24.78 13.95
C ILE A 376 1.54 -25.24 14.06
N GLY A 377 0.71 -24.85 13.11
CA GLY A 377 -0.73 -25.12 13.16
C GLY A 377 -1.52 -24.11 14.01
N PRO A 378 -2.80 -24.40 14.32
CA PRO A 378 -3.70 -23.45 14.98
C PRO A 378 -3.25 -22.98 16.36
N SER A 379 -2.41 -23.75 17.07
CA SER A 379 -1.84 -23.35 18.37
C SER A 379 -0.91 -22.14 18.25
N ALA A 380 -0.34 -21.88 17.06
CA ALA A 380 0.47 -20.69 16.81
C ALA A 380 -0.29 -19.37 17.10
N LEU A 381 -1.62 -19.36 17.13
CA LEU A 381 -2.40 -18.19 17.55
C LEU A 381 -2.12 -17.74 18.98
N ASP A 382 -1.65 -18.64 19.85
CA ASP A 382 -1.29 -18.31 21.22
C ASP A 382 -0.12 -17.30 21.26
N THR A 383 0.68 -17.23 20.20
CA THR A 383 1.72 -16.22 20.00
C THR A 383 1.18 -14.79 20.07
N TRP A 384 -0.05 -14.56 19.60
CA TRP A 384 -0.72 -13.25 19.62
C TRP A 384 -1.76 -13.12 20.73
N ASP A 385 -1.96 -14.16 21.54
CA ASP A 385 -2.93 -14.16 22.64
C ASP A 385 -2.25 -13.82 23.99
N ILE A 386 -1.47 -12.77 23.99
CA ILE A 386 -0.69 -12.32 25.15
C ILE A 386 -1.63 -11.69 26.18
N PRO A 387 -1.58 -12.12 27.48
CA PRO A 387 -2.36 -11.50 28.53
C PRO A 387 -2.08 -9.99 28.66
N ALA A 388 -3.10 -9.20 28.97
CA ALA A 388 -3.00 -7.75 29.12
C ALA A 388 -1.93 -7.33 30.16
N ALA A 389 -1.68 -8.15 31.18
CA ALA A 389 -0.65 -7.92 32.20
C ALA A 389 0.78 -8.00 31.63
N GLN A 390 1.06 -8.93 30.71
CA GLN A 390 2.37 -9.07 30.08
C GLN A 390 2.62 -7.97 29.04
N SER A 391 1.60 -7.49 28.37
CA SER A 391 1.70 -6.33 27.47
C SER A 391 1.94 -5.01 28.23
N ALA A 392 1.74 -4.97 29.55
CA ALA A 392 2.01 -3.80 30.39
C ALA A 392 3.46 -3.78 30.93
N ALA A 393 4.08 -4.94 31.11
CA ALA A 393 5.43 -5.07 31.69
C ALA A 393 6.55 -4.71 30.70
N SER A 394 6.31 -4.67 29.39
CA SER A 394 7.31 -4.29 28.38
C SER A 394 7.48 -2.77 28.17
N VAL A 395 7.03 -1.95 29.14
CA VAL A 395 7.18 -0.48 29.13
C VAL A 395 8.38 -0.02 29.97
N SER A 396 9.33 -0.90 30.30
CA SER A 396 10.66 -0.46 30.74
C SER A 396 11.47 -0.03 29.53
N SER A 397 12.37 0.93 29.72
CA SER A 397 13.17 1.65 28.72
C SER A 397 14.01 0.78 27.76
N ASP A 398 13.99 -0.52 27.92
CA ASP A 398 14.56 -1.51 27.01
C ASP A 398 13.42 -2.32 26.41
N CYS A 399 13.23 -2.23 25.09
CA CYS A 399 12.29 -3.06 24.34
C CYS A 399 12.73 -4.53 24.38
N ASP A 400 12.55 -5.18 25.53
CA ASP A 400 12.75 -6.63 25.59
C ASP A 400 11.64 -7.33 24.82
N PRO A 401 11.99 -8.06 23.75
CA PRO A 401 11.03 -8.81 22.97
C PRO A 401 10.45 -9.94 23.84
N ILE A 402 9.16 -10.19 23.69
CA ILE A 402 8.55 -11.42 24.23
C ILE A 402 9.16 -12.60 23.46
N HIS A 403 10.11 -13.29 24.10
CA HIS A 403 10.71 -14.48 23.54
C HIS A 403 9.71 -15.65 23.62
N LEU A 404 9.46 -16.27 22.50
CA LEU A 404 8.78 -17.57 22.46
C LEU A 404 9.75 -18.63 22.96
N PRO A 405 9.27 -19.62 23.74
CA PRO A 405 10.12 -20.75 24.13
C PRO A 405 10.60 -21.46 22.86
N ALA A 406 11.89 -21.78 22.81
CA ALA A 406 12.43 -22.63 21.77
C ALA A 406 11.75 -24.00 21.87
N LEU A 407 11.12 -24.46 20.79
CA LEU A 407 10.63 -25.80 20.61
C LEU A 407 11.72 -26.69 20.01
#